data_459c7cf80350c331af8e3a9631e26682
#
_entry.id   459c7cf80350c331af8e3a9631e26682
#
_cell.length_a   1.000
_cell.length_b   1.000
_cell.length_c   1.000
_cell.angle_alpha   90.00
_cell.angle_beta   90.00
_cell.angle_gamma   90.00
#
_symmetry.space_group_name_H-M   'P 1'
#
loop_
_entity.id
_entity.type
_entity.pdbx_description
1 polymer ?
#
loop_
_entity_poly.entity_id
_entity_poly.type
_entity_poly.pdbx_seq_one_letter_code
_entity_poly.pdbx_strand_id
1 'polypeptide(L)'
;GYWFELNEHPEIDQHSGSDKEFLITSKKFYNQNNLPKDLTDQITALLKQTNWQQAEITTNNKEERQANHLVLQRRNITIVPEYNPLRQRPLASPQRAKVVGPSGEEIHVDEWGRIKVRFLFTLSEDNTHDGGAGSNDNDTDSAWVDVLTPWAGEGYGARFLPRIGEIVVIDFFDGNIDRPFVVGRIHEAQRHPSKFDNTGKLPDTKKLAGIRSKEYQGEGFGQLRFDDTTGQISTQLQSSHGATQLNLGNLS
;
A
#
# COMPACT_ATOMS: atom_id res chain seq x y z
N GLY A 1 6.55 21.46 -13.19
CA GLY A 1 5.66 20.91 -14.19
C GLY A 1 4.76 21.92 -14.89
N TYR A 2 4.84 23.22 -14.55
CA TYR A 2 4.16 24.27 -15.34
C TYR A 2 5.04 24.71 -16.49
N TRP A 3 4.42 25.09 -17.59
CA TRP A 3 5.11 25.65 -18.76
C TRP A 3 4.60 27.06 -19.05
N PHE A 4 5.42 27.83 -19.77
CA PHE A 4 5.10 29.18 -20.22
C PHE A 4 5.84 29.51 -21.53
N GLU A 5 5.38 30.52 -22.23
CA GLU A 5 6.06 31.07 -23.38
C GLU A 5 6.96 32.24 -22.91
N LEU A 6 8.24 32.20 -23.26
CA LEU A 6 9.19 33.25 -22.92
C LEU A 6 9.24 34.27 -24.08
N ASN A 7 8.91 35.50 -23.76
CA ASN A 7 8.92 36.62 -24.68
C ASN A 7 9.84 37.72 -24.14
N GLU A 8 10.18 38.66 -24.99
CA GLU A 8 11.04 39.84 -24.69
C GLU A 8 12.48 39.41 -24.28
N HIS A 9 12.97 38.30 -24.86
CA HIS A 9 14.33 37.83 -24.65
C HIS A 9 15.11 37.86 -25.98
N PRO A 10 16.29 38.54 -26.04
CA PRO A 10 17.01 38.79 -27.31
C PRO A 10 17.30 37.56 -28.16
N GLU A 11 17.57 36.40 -27.53
CA GLU A 11 17.86 35.19 -28.25
C GLU A 11 16.59 34.36 -28.53
N ILE A 12 15.67 34.30 -27.56
CA ILE A 12 14.48 33.44 -27.66
C ILE A 12 13.48 34.01 -28.67
N ASP A 13 13.42 35.32 -28.80
CA ASP A 13 12.52 36.00 -29.76
C ASP A 13 12.89 35.75 -31.22
N GLN A 14 14.10 35.24 -31.47
CA GLN A 14 14.52 34.83 -32.82
C GLN A 14 13.93 33.44 -33.21
N HIS A 15 13.37 32.69 -32.25
CA HIS A 15 12.70 31.43 -32.48
C HIS A 15 11.20 31.61 -32.71
N SER A 16 10.54 30.57 -33.22
CA SER A 16 9.11 30.58 -33.49
C SER A 16 8.39 29.38 -32.90
N GLY A 17 7.09 29.53 -32.60
CA GLY A 17 6.21 28.44 -32.16
C GLY A 17 6.71 27.75 -30.86
N SER A 18 6.72 26.42 -30.84
CA SER A 18 7.04 25.62 -29.67
C SER A 18 8.47 25.78 -29.12
N ASP A 19 9.36 26.42 -29.89
CA ASP A 19 10.72 26.69 -29.41
C ASP A 19 10.82 27.81 -28.40
N LYS A 20 9.75 28.60 -28.24
CA LYS A 20 9.59 29.61 -27.20
C LYS A 20 8.92 29.08 -25.93
N GLU A 21 8.39 27.85 -25.97
CA GLU A 21 7.71 27.23 -24.85
C GLU A 21 8.71 26.49 -23.94
N PHE A 22 8.70 26.84 -22.66
CA PHE A 22 9.60 26.30 -21.66
C PHE A 22 8.83 25.66 -20.52
N LEU A 23 9.28 24.45 -20.10
CA LEU A 23 8.83 23.76 -18.92
C LEU A 23 9.77 24.09 -17.74
N ILE A 24 9.19 24.42 -16.60
CA ILE A 24 9.96 24.66 -15.37
C ILE A 24 10.36 23.33 -14.76
N THR A 25 11.66 23.02 -14.74
CA THR A 25 12.22 21.79 -14.15
C THR A 25 12.70 22.01 -12.71
N SER A 26 13.14 23.25 -12.39
CA SER A 26 13.50 23.61 -11.02
C SER A 26 13.19 25.09 -10.79
N LYS A 27 12.80 25.40 -9.57
CA LYS A 27 12.53 26.75 -9.10
C LYS A 27 13.18 26.98 -7.74
N LYS A 28 14.03 27.99 -7.66
CA LYS A 28 14.48 28.57 -6.38
C LYS A 28 13.87 29.96 -6.26
N PHE A 29 13.38 30.29 -5.09
CA PHE A 29 12.84 31.62 -4.84
C PHE A 29 13.41 32.20 -3.55
N TYR A 30 13.57 33.50 -3.53
CA TYR A 30 13.96 34.28 -2.37
C TYR A 30 12.85 35.29 -2.09
N ASN A 31 12.42 35.35 -0.84
CA ASN A 31 11.47 36.38 -0.37
C ASN A 31 12.01 36.94 0.95
N GLN A 32 12.16 38.25 1.02
CA GLN A 32 12.44 38.92 2.26
C GLN A 32 11.12 39.29 2.95
N ASN A 33 10.96 38.89 4.23
CA ASN A 33 9.77 39.26 4.98
C ASN A 33 9.74 40.76 5.32
N ASN A 34 8.55 41.31 5.57
CA ASN A 34 8.32 42.68 6.00
C ASN A 34 8.18 42.84 7.50
N LEU A 35 8.65 41.86 8.29
CA LEU A 35 8.54 41.89 9.74
C LEU A 35 9.46 42.97 10.33
N PRO A 36 9.10 43.55 11.49
CA PRO A 36 10.01 44.43 12.25
C PRO A 36 11.34 43.72 12.54
N LYS A 37 12.41 44.49 12.60
CA LYS A 37 13.78 43.96 12.74
C LYS A 37 13.93 43.02 13.96
N ASP A 38 13.35 43.44 15.10
CA ASP A 38 13.43 42.64 16.35
C ASP A 38 12.81 41.24 16.20
N LEU A 39 11.70 41.15 15.48
CA LEU A 39 11.03 39.86 15.22
C LEU A 39 11.82 39.02 14.20
N THR A 40 12.39 39.67 13.19
CA THR A 40 13.27 39.03 12.20
C THR A 40 14.51 38.44 12.86
N ASP A 41 15.13 39.15 13.81
CA ASP A 41 16.30 38.68 14.54
C ASP A 41 15.96 37.46 15.43
N GLN A 42 14.78 37.45 16.07
CA GLN A 42 14.29 36.31 16.84
C GLN A 42 14.03 35.07 15.96
N ILE A 43 13.38 35.25 14.82
CA ILE A 43 13.14 34.16 13.86
C ILE A 43 14.46 33.63 13.31
N THR A 44 15.41 34.49 12.99
CA THR A 44 16.73 34.08 12.49
C THR A 44 17.50 33.28 13.56
N ALA A 45 17.40 33.69 14.83
CA ALA A 45 18.00 32.93 15.94
C ALA A 45 17.37 31.55 16.11
N LEU A 46 16.03 31.43 15.97
CA LEU A 46 15.32 30.16 16.01
C LEU A 46 15.68 29.26 14.81
N LEU A 47 15.77 29.80 13.61
CA LEU A 47 16.14 29.04 12.40
C LEU A 47 17.59 28.51 12.48
N LYS A 48 18.50 29.24 13.12
CA LYS A 48 19.87 28.77 13.39
C LYS A 48 19.93 27.59 14.35
N GLN A 49 18.93 27.43 15.21
CA GLN A 49 18.83 26.28 16.13
C GLN A 49 18.20 25.06 15.47
N THR A 50 17.57 25.22 14.33
CA THR A 50 16.99 24.15 13.55
C THR A 50 17.93 23.80 12.40
N ASN A 51 17.97 22.53 11.98
CA ASN A 51 18.77 22.10 10.82
C ASN A 51 18.19 22.58 9.46
N TRP A 52 17.40 23.63 9.45
CA TRP A 52 16.88 24.25 8.25
C TRP A 52 17.97 25.08 7.59
N GLN A 53 18.54 24.54 6.51
CA GLN A 53 19.46 25.29 5.66
C GLN A 53 18.65 26.22 4.76
N GLN A 54 18.79 27.53 4.94
CA GLN A 54 18.37 28.49 3.91
C GLN A 54 19.27 28.31 2.69
N ALA A 55 18.67 28.01 1.54
CA ALA A 55 19.40 28.10 0.30
C ALA A 55 19.75 29.57 0.05
N GLU A 56 21.01 29.91 0.08
CA GLU A 56 21.49 31.24 -0.29
C GLU A 56 21.24 31.43 -1.80
N ILE A 57 20.27 32.26 -2.14
CA ILE A 57 20.16 32.84 -3.47
C ILE A 57 20.93 34.15 -3.41
N THR A 58 22.06 34.21 -4.09
CA THR A 58 22.82 35.45 -4.26
C THR A 58 22.02 36.35 -5.19
N THR A 59 21.38 37.38 -4.64
CA THR A 59 20.79 38.47 -5.45
C THR A 59 21.90 39.46 -5.78
N ASN A 60 22.03 39.81 -7.02
CA ASN A 60 23.01 40.84 -7.51
C ASN A 60 22.68 42.23 -7.00
N ASN A 61 21.51 42.44 -6.42
CA ASN A 61 21.01 43.72 -5.96
C ASN A 61 20.51 43.59 -4.50
N LYS A 62 21.12 44.35 -3.58
CA LYS A 62 20.77 44.33 -2.14
C LYS A 62 19.38 44.88 -1.83
N GLU A 63 18.72 45.52 -2.80
CA GLU A 63 17.38 46.08 -2.65
C GLU A 63 16.27 45.16 -3.13
N GLU A 64 16.60 44.01 -3.75
CA GLU A 64 15.62 43.04 -4.20
C GLU A 64 15.02 42.27 -3.04
N ARG A 65 13.72 42.46 -2.81
CA ARG A 65 12.96 41.73 -1.77
C ARG A 65 12.45 40.39 -2.24
N GLN A 66 12.40 40.17 -3.53
CA GLN A 66 11.96 38.90 -4.16
C GLN A 66 12.83 38.61 -5.37
N ALA A 67 13.26 37.36 -5.47
CA ALA A 67 13.97 36.88 -6.64
C ALA A 67 13.54 35.43 -6.95
N ASN A 68 13.47 35.12 -8.23
CA ASN A 68 13.24 33.75 -8.70
C ASN A 68 14.38 33.32 -9.60
N HIS A 69 14.87 32.12 -9.36
CA HIS A 69 15.79 31.44 -10.26
C HIS A 69 15.11 30.20 -10.82
N LEU A 70 14.92 30.17 -12.12
CA LEU A 70 14.24 29.07 -12.82
C LEU A 70 15.25 28.30 -13.65
N VAL A 71 15.20 26.98 -13.59
CA VAL A 71 15.85 26.11 -14.56
C VAL A 71 14.76 25.62 -15.50
N LEU A 72 14.98 25.82 -16.78
CA LEU A 72 13.98 25.61 -17.83
C LEU A 72 14.50 24.60 -18.85
N GLN A 73 13.58 23.84 -19.39
CA GLN A 73 13.82 22.98 -20.56
C GLN A 73 12.78 23.30 -21.63
N ARG A 74 13.16 23.27 -22.91
CA ARG A 74 12.19 23.43 -23.99
C ARG A 74 11.13 22.35 -23.91
N ARG A 75 9.87 22.74 -24.04
CA ARG A 75 8.70 21.85 -23.88
C ARG A 75 8.67 20.72 -24.90
N ASN A 76 9.20 20.94 -26.09
CA ASN A 76 9.28 19.93 -27.17
C ASN A 76 10.33 18.83 -26.90
N ILE A 77 11.19 19.00 -25.89
CA ILE A 77 12.18 17.99 -25.50
C ILE A 77 11.57 17.10 -24.42
N THR A 78 11.47 15.82 -24.69
CA THR A 78 10.98 14.84 -23.72
C THR A 78 11.86 14.82 -22.48
N ILE A 79 11.23 15.04 -21.30
CA ILE A 79 11.93 14.95 -20.01
C ILE A 79 11.94 13.49 -19.59
N VAL A 80 13.13 12.92 -19.53
CA VAL A 80 13.36 11.60 -18.92
C VAL A 80 14.02 11.85 -17.57
N PRO A 81 13.37 11.56 -16.44
CA PRO A 81 14.00 11.66 -15.13
C PRO A 81 15.27 10.82 -15.07
N GLU A 82 16.33 11.37 -14.50
CA GLU A 82 17.53 10.58 -14.21
C GLU A 82 17.17 9.50 -13.18
N TYR A 83 17.38 8.25 -13.56
CA TYR A 83 17.16 7.10 -12.69
C TYR A 83 18.49 6.48 -12.28
N ASN A 84 18.82 6.56 -11.00
CA ASN A 84 19.95 5.86 -10.41
C ASN A 84 19.43 4.71 -9.53
N PRO A 85 19.48 3.45 -10.00
CA PRO A 85 18.92 2.31 -9.28
C PRO A 85 19.60 2.05 -7.92
N LEU A 86 20.84 2.50 -7.74
CA LEU A 86 21.56 2.34 -6.48
C LEU A 86 21.14 3.36 -5.40
N ARG A 87 20.64 4.52 -5.83
CA ARG A 87 20.25 5.62 -4.91
C ARG A 87 18.75 5.84 -4.82
N GLN A 88 18.03 5.49 -5.87
CA GLN A 88 16.62 5.84 -6.03
C GLN A 88 15.69 4.62 -6.04
N ARG A 89 16.23 3.40 -5.85
CA ARG A 89 15.39 2.23 -5.70
C ARG A 89 14.56 2.38 -4.43
N PRO A 90 13.24 2.52 -4.55
CA PRO A 90 12.39 2.60 -3.37
C PRO A 90 12.43 1.25 -2.63
N LEU A 91 12.65 1.29 -1.33
CA LEU A 91 12.48 0.13 -0.46
C LEU A 91 11.04 0.13 0.04
N ALA A 92 10.30 -0.87 -0.37
CA ALA A 92 8.93 -1.04 0.08
C ALA A 92 8.90 -1.67 1.48
N SER A 93 8.03 -1.14 2.34
CA SER A 93 7.70 -1.71 3.65
C SER A 93 6.41 -2.52 3.55
N PRO A 94 6.12 -3.43 4.50
CA PRO A 94 4.88 -4.19 4.52
C PRO A 94 3.65 -3.30 4.42
N GLN A 95 2.69 -3.70 3.60
CA GLN A 95 1.45 -2.99 3.32
C GLN A 95 0.24 -3.89 3.56
N ARG A 96 -0.92 -3.28 3.81
CA ARG A 96 -2.18 -4.01 3.82
C ARG A 96 -2.85 -3.89 2.46
N ALA A 97 -3.49 -4.98 2.04
CA ALA A 97 -4.26 -5.01 0.81
C ALA A 97 -5.55 -5.82 1.01
N LYS A 98 -6.56 -5.52 0.21
CA LYS A 98 -7.81 -6.25 0.12
C LYS A 98 -7.72 -7.24 -1.03
N VAL A 99 -8.10 -8.49 -0.80
CA VAL A 99 -8.21 -9.50 -1.88
C VAL A 99 -9.36 -9.12 -2.80
N VAL A 100 -9.11 -9.11 -4.10
CA VAL A 100 -10.09 -8.73 -5.13
C VAL A 100 -10.19 -9.80 -6.22
N GLY A 101 -11.24 -9.71 -7.04
CA GLY A 101 -11.49 -10.62 -8.15
C GLY A 101 -12.73 -10.22 -8.92
N PRO A 102 -13.13 -11.01 -9.93
CA PRO A 102 -14.31 -10.78 -10.72
C PRO A 102 -15.59 -10.73 -9.87
N SER A 103 -16.56 -9.95 -10.32
CA SER A 103 -17.86 -9.86 -9.65
C SER A 103 -18.56 -11.22 -9.61
N GLY A 104 -19.10 -11.58 -8.42
CA GLY A 104 -19.78 -12.85 -8.20
C GLY A 104 -18.90 -14.03 -7.80
N GLU A 105 -17.58 -13.86 -7.82
CA GLU A 105 -16.63 -14.84 -7.33
C GLU A 105 -16.39 -14.68 -5.81
N GLU A 106 -16.19 -15.78 -5.11
CA GLU A 106 -15.78 -15.77 -3.71
C GLU A 106 -14.28 -16.06 -3.54
N ILE A 107 -13.73 -16.87 -4.45
CA ILE A 107 -12.30 -17.23 -4.49
C ILE A 107 -11.83 -17.05 -5.93
N HIS A 108 -10.81 -16.21 -6.12
CA HIS A 108 -10.21 -15.96 -7.42
C HIS A 108 -8.70 -16.19 -7.32
N VAL A 109 -8.23 -17.29 -7.91
CA VAL A 109 -6.83 -17.73 -7.87
C VAL A 109 -6.43 -18.32 -9.21
N ASP A 110 -5.13 -18.33 -9.47
CA ASP A 110 -4.56 -19.06 -10.59
C ASP A 110 -4.13 -20.50 -10.20
N GLU A 111 -3.49 -21.21 -11.12
CA GLU A 111 -2.98 -22.57 -10.93
C GLU A 111 -1.96 -22.72 -9.80
N TRP A 112 -1.27 -21.62 -9.44
CA TRP A 112 -0.29 -21.57 -8.35
C TRP A 112 -0.90 -21.12 -7.02
N GLY A 113 -2.19 -20.80 -6.98
CA GLY A 113 -2.86 -20.26 -5.80
C GLY A 113 -2.53 -18.80 -5.52
N ARG A 114 -2.01 -18.06 -6.50
CA ARG A 114 -1.78 -16.61 -6.42
C ARG A 114 -3.11 -15.88 -6.47
N ILE A 115 -3.15 -14.68 -5.91
CA ILE A 115 -4.34 -13.84 -5.79
C ILE A 115 -4.13 -12.48 -6.45
N LYS A 116 -5.25 -11.78 -6.63
CA LYS A 116 -5.26 -10.36 -6.99
C LYS A 116 -5.61 -9.54 -5.77
N VAL A 117 -5.01 -8.35 -5.66
CA VAL A 117 -5.20 -7.49 -4.51
C VAL A 117 -5.39 -6.02 -4.91
N ARG A 118 -6.13 -5.29 -4.09
CA ARG A 118 -6.16 -3.85 -4.08
C ARG A 118 -5.39 -3.34 -2.87
N PHE A 119 -4.36 -2.54 -3.08
CA PHE A 119 -3.63 -1.89 -1.99
C PHE A 119 -4.48 -0.79 -1.34
N LEU A 120 -4.49 -0.72 -0.01
CA LEU A 120 -5.33 0.23 0.72
C LEU A 120 -4.87 1.69 0.60
N PHE A 121 -3.69 1.94 0.05
CA PHE A 121 -3.20 3.28 -0.23
C PHE A 121 -3.69 3.85 -1.56
N THR A 122 -4.31 3.03 -2.43
CA THR A 122 -4.82 3.50 -3.73
C THR A 122 -6.02 4.42 -3.55
N LEU A 123 -6.06 5.49 -4.33
CA LEU A 123 -7.15 6.45 -4.37
C LEU A 123 -8.19 6.06 -5.43
N SER A 124 -9.39 6.64 -5.35
CA SER A 124 -10.45 6.37 -6.34
C SER A 124 -10.05 6.75 -7.76
N GLU A 125 -9.14 7.71 -7.90
CA GLU A 125 -8.62 8.19 -9.19
C GLU A 125 -7.63 7.21 -9.84
N ASP A 126 -7.06 6.29 -9.06
CA ASP A 126 -6.07 5.30 -9.55
C ASP A 126 -6.72 4.21 -10.42
N ASN A 127 -8.04 4.17 -10.52
CA ASN A 127 -8.77 3.20 -11.34
C ASN A 127 -8.53 3.31 -12.85
N THR A 128 -7.85 4.36 -13.30
CA THR A 128 -7.54 4.60 -14.73
C THR A 128 -6.24 3.95 -15.19
N HIS A 129 -5.46 3.34 -14.29
CA HIS A 129 -4.18 2.73 -14.63
C HIS A 129 -4.31 1.28 -15.07
N ASP A 130 -3.83 0.99 -16.28
CA ASP A 130 -3.68 -0.38 -16.77
C ASP A 130 -2.39 -1.00 -16.21
N GLY A 131 -2.52 -2.15 -15.53
CA GLY A 131 -1.38 -2.94 -15.06
C GLY A 131 -0.62 -2.41 -13.86
N GLY A 132 -1.15 -1.38 -13.18
CA GLY A 132 -0.60 -0.82 -11.94
C GLY A 132 -1.39 -1.23 -10.70
N ALA A 133 -1.19 -0.51 -9.60
CA ALA A 133 -2.00 -0.65 -8.39
C ALA A 133 -3.32 0.12 -8.57
N GLY A 134 -4.35 -0.58 -9.03
CA GLY A 134 -5.67 -0.01 -9.30
C GLY A 134 -6.58 0.06 -8.07
N SER A 135 -7.75 0.68 -8.24
CA SER A 135 -8.78 0.84 -7.20
C SER A 135 -10.19 0.51 -7.67
N ASN A 136 -10.31 -0.42 -8.63
CA ASN A 136 -11.59 -0.84 -9.21
C ASN A 136 -12.33 -1.89 -8.37
N ASP A 137 -11.71 -2.42 -7.33
CA ASP A 137 -12.21 -3.55 -6.53
C ASP A 137 -12.49 -4.82 -7.37
N ASN A 138 -11.66 -5.06 -8.38
CA ASN A 138 -11.76 -6.24 -9.25
C ASN A 138 -10.37 -6.80 -9.60
N ASP A 139 -10.30 -7.80 -10.47
CA ASP A 139 -9.10 -8.50 -10.89
C ASP A 139 -8.11 -7.68 -11.73
N THR A 140 -8.43 -6.43 -12.06
CA THR A 140 -7.52 -5.51 -12.77
C THR A 140 -6.62 -4.71 -11.84
N ASP A 141 -6.87 -4.74 -10.51
CA ASP A 141 -6.20 -3.87 -9.53
C ASP A 141 -4.73 -4.23 -9.25
N SER A 142 -4.30 -5.44 -9.60
CA SER A 142 -2.89 -5.84 -9.48
C SER A 142 -2.51 -6.93 -10.46
N ALA A 143 -1.20 -7.20 -10.58
CA ALA A 143 -0.71 -8.47 -11.09
C ALA A 143 -1.05 -9.61 -10.11
N TRP A 144 -0.78 -10.86 -10.49
CA TRP A 144 -0.86 -11.99 -9.59
C TRP A 144 0.19 -11.89 -8.48
N VAL A 145 -0.24 -12.06 -7.23
CA VAL A 145 0.59 -11.96 -6.02
C VAL A 145 0.69 -13.32 -5.35
N ASP A 146 1.92 -13.77 -5.09
CA ASP A 146 2.19 -15.05 -4.42
C ASP A 146 1.63 -15.05 -2.99
N VAL A 147 1.17 -16.20 -2.53
CA VAL A 147 0.67 -16.39 -1.17
C VAL A 147 1.60 -17.34 -0.41
N LEU A 148 2.26 -16.82 0.63
CA LEU A 148 3.09 -17.63 1.51
C LEU A 148 2.23 -18.67 2.22
N THR A 149 2.67 -19.92 2.19
CA THR A 149 2.05 -21.03 2.92
C THR A 149 3.10 -21.69 3.83
N PRO A 150 2.71 -22.21 5.00
CA PRO A 150 3.64 -22.81 5.95
C PRO A 150 4.28 -24.11 5.43
N TRP A 151 3.69 -24.74 4.41
CA TRP A 151 4.20 -25.99 3.84
C TRP A 151 3.77 -26.09 2.38
N ALA A 152 4.74 -26.13 1.47
CA ALA A 152 4.53 -26.26 0.03
C ALA A 152 5.47 -27.33 -0.55
N GLY A 153 4.92 -28.25 -1.33
CA GLY A 153 5.66 -29.26 -2.08
C GLY A 153 4.89 -29.65 -3.33
N GLU A 154 5.47 -30.52 -4.14
CA GLU A 154 4.85 -30.98 -5.37
C GLU A 154 3.66 -31.90 -5.07
N GLY A 155 2.45 -31.37 -5.19
CA GLY A 155 1.19 -32.10 -4.92
C GLY A 155 0.86 -32.32 -3.45
N TYR A 156 1.61 -31.73 -2.50
CA TYR A 156 1.34 -31.84 -1.06
C TYR A 156 1.65 -30.53 -0.31
N GLY A 157 1.15 -30.40 0.91
CA GLY A 157 1.36 -29.23 1.76
C GLY A 157 0.07 -28.66 2.35
N ALA A 158 0.12 -27.43 2.85
CA ALA A 158 -1.02 -26.71 3.39
C ALA A 158 -1.60 -25.75 2.33
N ARG A 159 -2.92 -25.73 2.16
CA ARG A 159 -3.60 -24.87 1.20
C ARG A 159 -4.79 -24.18 1.85
N PHE A 160 -4.64 -22.88 2.11
CA PHE A 160 -5.67 -22.01 2.66
C PHE A 160 -5.79 -20.76 1.77
N LEU A 161 -6.62 -20.86 0.73
CA LEU A 161 -6.76 -19.78 -0.26
C LEU A 161 -7.43 -18.55 0.36
N PRO A 162 -6.88 -17.34 0.16
CA PRO A 162 -7.55 -16.10 0.54
C PRO A 162 -8.84 -15.91 -0.28
N ARG A 163 -9.87 -15.34 0.35
CA ARG A 163 -11.15 -15.06 -0.29
C ARG A 163 -11.28 -13.59 -0.62
N ILE A 164 -12.04 -13.29 -1.67
CA ILE A 164 -12.33 -11.91 -2.07
C ILE A 164 -12.90 -11.14 -0.89
N GLY A 165 -12.33 -9.95 -0.65
CA GLY A 165 -12.67 -9.07 0.44
C GLY A 165 -11.85 -9.30 1.72
N GLU A 166 -11.08 -10.38 1.89
CA GLU A 166 -10.18 -10.55 3.03
C GLU A 166 -9.05 -9.52 3.00
N ILE A 167 -8.57 -9.13 4.19
CA ILE A 167 -7.39 -8.25 4.32
C ILE A 167 -6.16 -9.11 4.52
N VAL A 168 -5.19 -8.88 3.65
CA VAL A 168 -3.88 -9.53 3.65
C VAL A 168 -2.78 -8.52 3.95
N VAL A 169 -1.67 -9.02 4.47
CA VAL A 169 -0.43 -8.26 4.63
C VAL A 169 0.49 -8.66 3.50
N ILE A 170 0.94 -7.68 2.75
CA ILE A 170 1.87 -7.81 1.64
C ILE A 170 3.26 -7.38 2.12
N ASP A 171 4.25 -8.19 1.86
CA ASP A 171 5.66 -7.82 1.96
C ASP A 171 6.30 -7.92 0.58
N PHE A 172 7.56 -7.56 0.45
CA PHE A 172 8.22 -7.41 -0.83
C PHE A 172 9.60 -8.07 -0.79
N PHE A 173 9.88 -9.00 -1.71
CA PHE A 173 11.19 -9.63 -1.80
C PHE A 173 12.28 -8.58 -2.02
N ASP A 174 13.28 -8.55 -1.14
CA ASP A 174 14.38 -7.56 -1.12
C ASP A 174 13.89 -6.10 -1.02
N GLY A 175 12.70 -5.87 -0.48
CA GLY A 175 12.06 -4.55 -0.47
C GLY A 175 11.71 -4.03 -1.86
N ASN A 176 11.70 -4.89 -2.88
CA ASN A 176 11.37 -4.51 -4.25
C ASN A 176 9.87 -4.43 -4.46
N ILE A 177 9.36 -3.21 -4.71
CA ILE A 177 7.94 -2.94 -4.93
C ILE A 177 7.31 -3.79 -6.05
N ASP A 178 8.10 -4.23 -7.02
CA ASP A 178 7.64 -5.06 -8.15
C ASP A 178 7.56 -6.56 -7.81
N ARG A 179 7.94 -6.94 -6.58
CA ARG A 179 7.96 -8.34 -6.13
C ARG A 179 7.17 -8.55 -4.84
N PRO A 180 5.85 -8.22 -4.84
CA PRO A 180 4.98 -8.40 -3.69
C PRO A 180 4.68 -9.88 -3.42
N PHE A 181 4.49 -10.22 -2.15
CA PHE A 181 3.95 -11.51 -1.73
C PHE A 181 3.16 -11.39 -0.43
N VAL A 182 2.14 -12.23 -0.25
CA VAL A 182 1.30 -12.25 0.94
C VAL A 182 2.01 -13.01 2.04
N VAL A 183 2.25 -12.37 3.20
CA VAL A 183 2.85 -12.99 4.40
C VAL A 183 1.81 -13.51 5.39
N GLY A 184 0.55 -13.03 5.31
CA GLY A 184 -0.50 -13.44 6.23
C GLY A 184 -1.80 -12.65 6.05
N ARG A 185 -2.73 -12.89 6.98
CA ARG A 185 -4.06 -12.28 7.00
C ARG A 185 -4.32 -11.61 8.34
N ILE A 186 -5.17 -10.59 8.34
CA ILE A 186 -5.56 -9.86 9.54
C ILE A 186 -7.08 -9.89 9.66
N HIS A 187 -7.58 -10.20 10.85
CA HIS A 187 -8.97 -9.94 11.19
C HIS A 187 -9.21 -8.44 11.36
N GLU A 188 -10.36 -7.98 10.95
CA GLU A 188 -10.74 -6.56 11.03
C GLU A 188 -12.21 -6.41 11.47
N ALA A 189 -12.71 -5.18 11.59
CA ALA A 189 -14.03 -4.87 12.14
C ALA A 189 -15.20 -5.64 11.49
N GLN A 190 -15.10 -5.97 10.20
CA GLN A 190 -16.14 -6.73 9.47
C GLN A 190 -15.83 -8.22 9.36
N ARG A 191 -14.61 -8.65 9.72
CA ARG A 191 -14.13 -10.03 9.61
C ARG A 191 -13.55 -10.47 10.95
N HIS A 192 -14.44 -10.88 11.82
CA HIS A 192 -14.09 -11.30 13.16
C HIS A 192 -13.29 -12.63 13.15
N PRO A 193 -12.49 -12.88 14.20
CA PRO A 193 -11.87 -14.17 14.42
C PRO A 193 -12.85 -15.33 14.41
N SER A 194 -12.35 -16.53 14.09
CA SER A 194 -13.16 -17.76 14.01
C SER A 194 -13.97 -17.98 15.26
N LYS A 195 -15.27 -18.25 15.09
CA LYS A 195 -16.17 -18.65 16.16
C LYS A 195 -16.23 -20.16 16.18
N PHE A 196 -15.57 -20.78 17.12
CA PHE A 196 -15.59 -22.24 17.30
C PHE A 196 -16.79 -22.71 18.09
N ASP A 197 -17.44 -21.80 18.80
CA ASP A 197 -18.73 -21.97 19.47
C ASP A 197 -19.75 -21.03 18.82
N ASN A 198 -20.95 -21.52 18.56
CA ASN A 198 -21.98 -20.74 17.90
C ASN A 198 -22.50 -19.58 18.76
N THR A 199 -22.29 -19.63 20.07
CA THR A 199 -22.78 -18.63 21.05
C THR A 199 -21.69 -17.68 21.51
N GLY A 200 -20.41 -18.04 21.33
CA GLY A 200 -19.28 -17.30 21.88
C GLY A 200 -18.48 -16.49 20.86
N LYS A 201 -17.88 -15.41 21.32
CA LYS A 201 -16.92 -14.58 20.59
C LYS A 201 -15.75 -14.22 21.50
N LEU A 202 -14.64 -13.78 20.89
CA LEU A 202 -13.56 -13.20 21.69
C LEU A 202 -14.03 -11.91 22.40
N PRO A 203 -13.57 -11.67 23.64
CA PRO A 203 -12.57 -12.43 24.39
C PRO A 203 -13.12 -13.62 25.20
N ASP A 204 -14.42 -13.87 25.24
CA ASP A 204 -15.06 -14.86 26.13
C ASP A 204 -14.62 -16.29 25.79
N THR A 205 -14.40 -16.57 24.52
CA THR A 205 -13.98 -17.90 23.99
C THR A 205 -12.47 -18.02 23.80
N LYS A 206 -11.65 -17.25 24.50
CA LYS A 206 -10.19 -17.23 24.38
C LYS A 206 -9.48 -18.56 24.67
N LYS A 207 -10.19 -19.50 25.30
CA LYS A 207 -9.69 -20.85 25.59
C LYS A 207 -9.86 -21.82 24.42
N LEU A 208 -10.61 -21.43 23.39
CA LEU A 208 -10.84 -22.22 22.20
C LEU A 208 -9.79 -21.86 21.13
N ALA A 209 -9.13 -22.87 20.58
CA ALA A 209 -8.20 -22.79 19.48
C ALA A 209 -8.60 -23.74 18.34
N GLY A 210 -8.08 -23.50 17.14
CA GLY A 210 -8.32 -24.43 16.04
C GLY A 210 -8.35 -23.80 14.67
N ILE A 211 -8.86 -24.58 13.71
CA ILE A 211 -9.05 -24.18 12.31
C ILE A 211 -10.51 -24.39 11.95
N ARG A 212 -11.13 -23.38 11.33
CA ARG A 212 -12.50 -23.47 10.81
C ARG A 212 -12.50 -23.02 9.36
N SER A 213 -13.02 -23.87 8.47
CA SER A 213 -13.29 -23.52 7.08
C SER A 213 -14.66 -22.87 6.94
N LYS A 214 -14.92 -22.28 5.78
CA LYS A 214 -16.24 -21.80 5.35
C LYS A 214 -16.61 -22.51 4.07
N GLU A 215 -17.86 -22.93 3.95
CA GLU A 215 -18.43 -23.46 2.72
C GLU A 215 -18.30 -22.42 1.57
N TYR A 216 -17.97 -22.90 0.38
CA TYR A 216 -17.94 -22.05 -0.81
C TYR A 216 -19.36 -21.66 -1.20
N GLN A 217 -19.64 -20.36 -1.32
CA GLN A 217 -20.96 -19.81 -1.61
C GLN A 217 -22.07 -20.26 -0.64
N GLY A 218 -21.72 -20.68 0.57
CA GLY A 218 -22.64 -21.18 1.56
C GLY A 218 -22.29 -20.76 2.99
N GLU A 219 -23.05 -21.26 3.97
CA GLU A 219 -22.87 -20.94 5.39
C GLU A 219 -22.30 -22.11 6.21
N GLY A 220 -22.12 -23.27 5.59
CA GLY A 220 -21.53 -24.44 6.24
C GLY A 220 -20.07 -24.30 6.57
N PHE A 221 -19.56 -25.22 7.38
CA PHE A 221 -18.16 -25.25 7.82
C PHE A 221 -17.68 -26.66 8.12
N GLY A 222 -16.35 -26.83 8.05
CA GLY A 222 -15.61 -27.90 8.72
C GLY A 222 -14.69 -27.30 9.76
N GLN A 223 -14.52 -27.95 10.91
CA GLN A 223 -13.60 -27.42 11.92
C GLN A 223 -12.84 -28.51 12.68
N LEU A 224 -11.61 -28.18 13.05
CA LEU A 224 -10.84 -28.83 14.10
C LEU A 224 -10.72 -27.84 15.24
N ARG A 225 -11.28 -28.20 16.42
CA ARG A 225 -11.32 -27.33 17.61
C ARG A 225 -10.61 -28.00 18.77
N PHE A 226 -9.84 -27.21 19.50
CA PHE A 226 -9.28 -27.56 20.80
C PHE A 226 -9.97 -26.68 21.86
N ASP A 227 -10.36 -27.30 22.97
CA ASP A 227 -10.87 -26.62 24.14
C ASP A 227 -9.88 -26.80 25.28
N ASP A 228 -9.18 -25.75 25.65
CA ASP A 228 -8.13 -25.72 26.67
C ASP A 228 -8.69 -25.26 28.03
N THR A 229 -10.00 -25.45 28.29
CA THR A 229 -10.59 -25.14 29.58
C THR A 229 -10.06 -26.11 30.66
N THR A 230 -9.55 -25.53 31.75
CA THR A 230 -9.01 -26.29 32.85
C THR A 230 -10.00 -27.36 33.36
N GLY A 231 -9.59 -28.61 33.37
CA GLY A 231 -10.41 -29.76 33.75
C GLY A 231 -11.41 -30.25 32.70
N GLN A 232 -11.43 -29.60 31.50
CA GLN A 232 -12.37 -29.93 30.41
C GLN A 232 -11.67 -29.99 29.05
N ILE A 233 -10.39 -30.35 29.01
CA ILE A 233 -9.63 -30.40 27.77
C ILE A 233 -10.27 -31.37 26.79
N SER A 234 -10.56 -30.88 25.56
CA SER A 234 -11.17 -31.71 24.53
C SER A 234 -10.72 -31.30 23.14
N THR A 235 -10.77 -32.28 22.22
CA THR A 235 -10.53 -32.03 20.77
C THR A 235 -11.76 -32.49 20.01
N GLN A 236 -12.21 -31.64 19.08
CA GLN A 236 -13.41 -31.88 18.28
C GLN A 236 -13.08 -31.75 16.79
N LEU A 237 -13.47 -32.77 16.02
CA LEU A 237 -13.55 -32.68 14.55
C LEU A 237 -15.04 -32.69 14.18
N GLN A 238 -15.49 -31.65 13.46
CA GLN A 238 -16.91 -31.43 13.15
C GLN A 238 -17.11 -30.94 11.73
N SER A 239 -18.23 -31.34 11.10
CA SER A 239 -18.81 -30.76 9.91
C SER A 239 -20.19 -30.20 10.23
N SER A 240 -20.58 -29.09 9.60
CA SER A 240 -21.92 -28.52 9.71
C SER A 240 -22.97 -29.27 8.90
N HIS A 241 -22.55 -30.06 7.90
CA HIS A 241 -23.42 -30.92 7.09
C HIS A 241 -23.45 -32.31 7.67
N GLY A 242 -24.60 -32.72 8.20
CA GLY A 242 -24.78 -33.99 8.87
C GLY A 242 -24.29 -33.98 10.31
N ALA A 243 -24.69 -34.99 11.08
CA ALA A 243 -24.35 -35.14 12.51
C ALA A 243 -22.96 -35.76 12.74
N THR A 244 -22.00 -35.61 11.81
CA THR A 244 -20.69 -36.24 11.96
C THR A 244 -19.79 -35.38 12.84
N GLN A 245 -19.60 -35.82 14.06
CA GLN A 245 -18.72 -35.22 15.04
C GLN A 245 -17.89 -36.28 15.72
N LEU A 246 -16.59 -36.07 15.78
CA LEU A 246 -15.67 -36.87 16.61
C LEU A 246 -15.21 -36.01 17.78
N ASN A 247 -15.50 -36.44 19.00
CA ASN A 247 -15.03 -35.78 20.22
C ASN A 247 -14.03 -36.69 20.93
N LEU A 248 -12.88 -36.16 21.26
CA LEU A 248 -11.85 -36.78 22.08
C LEU A 248 -11.69 -35.94 23.33
N GLY A 249 -12.04 -36.50 24.49
CA GLY A 249 -11.98 -35.81 25.78
C GLY A 249 -12.58 -36.68 26.89
N ASN A 250 -12.46 -36.23 28.15
CA ASN A 250 -13.10 -36.90 29.26
C ASN A 250 -14.62 -36.78 29.11
N LEU A 251 -15.28 -37.87 28.82
CA LEU A 251 -16.69 -38.08 29.07
C LEU A 251 -16.84 -38.33 30.57
N SER A 252 -17.02 -37.28 31.33
CA SER A 252 -17.48 -37.40 32.72
C SER A 252 -18.98 -37.27 32.79
#